data_7fcce458907c1529befa4cd9b7e6a5a4
#
_entry.id   7fcce458907c1529befa4cd9b7e6a5a4
#
_cell.length_a   1.000
_cell.length_b   1.000
_cell.length_c   1.000
_cell.angle_alpha   90.00
_cell.angle_beta   90.00
_cell.angle_gamma   90.00
#
_symmetry.space_group_name_H-M   'P 1'
#
loop_
_entity.id
_entity.type
_entity.pdbx_description
1 polymer ?
#
loop_
_entity_poly.entity_id
_entity_poly.type
_entity_poly.pdbx_seq_one_letter_code
_entity_poly.pdbx_strand_id
1 'polypeptide(L)'
;MKKLITYDPEIQMAYLYVIPFTSEIEIESTEELEENPKLNVDIDQFDRIVGIEFFGANASKLKELTNLSKIYKKKTLNDNECIYSFRVSQDNHLQKVVFHHIVFYFSDNQYEDFVGFDIIKPSLYGYDILDSLLVMD
;
A
#
# COMPACT_ATOMS: atom_id res chain seq x y z
N MET A 1 -8.31 12.35 -12.66
CA MET A 1 -8.21 11.19 -11.76
C MET A 1 -7.34 11.52 -10.56
N LYS A 2 -7.71 11.00 -9.40
CA LYS A 2 -6.93 11.24 -8.20
C LYS A 2 -5.61 10.46 -8.24
N LYS A 3 -4.54 11.11 -7.84
CA LYS A 3 -3.26 10.45 -7.67
C LYS A 3 -3.26 9.72 -6.34
N LEU A 4 -2.65 8.54 -6.32
CA LEU A 4 -2.67 7.69 -5.12
C LEU A 4 -1.41 7.83 -4.27
N ILE A 5 -0.39 8.51 -4.78
CA ILE A 5 0.88 8.66 -4.05
C ILE A 5 1.29 10.14 -4.06
N THR A 6 1.62 10.65 -2.88
CA THR A 6 2.17 12.01 -2.73
C THR A 6 3.54 11.93 -2.09
N TYR A 7 4.38 12.94 -2.32
CA TYR A 7 5.73 12.99 -1.77
C TYR A 7 6.05 14.43 -1.37
N ASP A 8 6.57 14.59 -0.15
CA ASP A 8 7.03 15.88 0.36
C ASP A 8 8.54 15.83 0.51
N PRO A 9 9.30 16.55 -0.37
CA PRO A 9 10.77 16.49 -0.32
C PRO A 9 11.37 17.21 0.89
N GLU A 10 10.66 18.15 1.49
CA GLU A 10 11.18 18.89 2.63
C GLU A 10 11.35 18.00 3.87
N ILE A 11 10.41 17.10 4.09
CA ILE A 11 10.45 16.22 5.25
C ILE A 11 10.69 14.75 4.88
N GLN A 12 10.95 14.48 3.60
CA GLN A 12 11.16 13.13 3.07
C GLN A 12 10.06 12.16 3.51
N MET A 13 8.82 12.55 3.23
CA MET A 13 7.65 11.75 3.56
C MET A 13 6.85 11.49 2.31
N ALA A 14 6.36 10.25 2.17
CA ALA A 14 5.41 9.89 1.11
C ALA A 14 4.16 9.32 1.74
N TYR A 15 3.03 9.52 1.08
CA TYR A 15 1.77 8.94 1.49
C TYR A 15 1.15 8.18 0.33
N LEU A 16 0.74 6.95 0.59
CA LEU A 16 0.07 6.12 -0.41
C LEU A 16 -1.37 5.88 0.04
N TYR A 17 -2.32 6.25 -0.81
CA TYR A 17 -3.74 5.94 -0.61
C TYR A 17 -3.99 4.53 -1.13
N VAL A 18 -4.30 3.60 -0.23
CA VAL A 18 -4.62 2.21 -0.63
C VAL A 18 -5.84 2.20 -1.54
N ILE A 19 -6.83 3.04 -1.19
CA ILE A 19 -7.97 3.38 -2.05
C ILE A 19 -8.17 4.89 -1.96
N PRO A 20 -8.82 5.52 -2.97
CA PRO A 20 -9.10 6.95 -2.89
C PRO A 20 -9.98 7.26 -1.69
N PHE A 21 -9.66 8.33 -0.97
CA PHE A 21 -10.47 8.75 0.18
C PHE A 21 -11.74 9.42 -0.31
N THR A 22 -12.86 9.04 0.30
CA THR A 22 -14.16 9.67 0.08
C THR A 22 -14.66 10.16 1.43
N SER A 23 -15.81 10.87 1.42
CA SER A 23 -16.42 11.34 2.66
C SER A 23 -16.85 10.21 3.59
N GLU A 24 -16.91 8.97 3.08
CA GLU A 24 -17.31 7.81 3.87
C GLU A 24 -16.15 7.18 4.65
N ILE A 25 -14.92 7.59 4.39
CA ILE A 25 -13.75 7.04 5.07
C ILE A 25 -13.42 7.90 6.28
N GLU A 26 -13.41 7.27 7.46
CA GLU A 26 -13.00 7.89 8.70
C GLU A 26 -11.79 7.16 9.26
N ILE A 27 -10.72 7.90 9.51
CA ILE A 27 -9.51 7.32 10.11
C ILE A 27 -9.75 7.17 11.60
N GLU A 28 -9.75 5.92 12.09
CA GLU A 28 -9.95 5.61 13.50
C GLU A 28 -8.63 5.58 14.28
N SER A 29 -7.56 5.14 13.63
CA SER A 29 -6.25 5.06 14.27
C SER A 29 -5.14 5.13 13.25
N THR A 30 -3.96 5.55 13.71
CA THR A 30 -2.71 5.48 12.95
C THR A 30 -1.75 4.63 13.78
N GLU A 31 -1.22 3.56 13.19
CA GLU A 31 -0.38 2.62 13.89
C GLU A 31 0.94 2.44 13.16
N GLU A 32 2.02 2.30 13.93
CA GLU A 32 3.33 1.96 13.38
C GLU A 32 3.36 0.48 13.04
N LEU A 33 4.00 0.14 11.93
CA LEU A 33 4.32 -1.25 11.66
C LEU A 33 5.43 -1.65 12.63
N GLU A 34 5.18 -2.65 13.48
CA GLU A 34 6.09 -3.02 14.56
C GLU A 34 7.51 -3.27 14.07
N GLU A 35 7.64 -3.95 12.93
CA GLU A 35 8.93 -4.31 12.35
C GLU A 35 9.64 -3.14 11.70
N ASN A 36 8.92 -2.07 11.35
CA ASN A 36 9.51 -0.87 10.77
C ASN A 36 8.74 0.37 11.24
N PRO A 37 9.17 1.03 12.32
CA PRO A 37 8.46 2.20 12.88
C PRO A 37 8.41 3.41 11.95
N LYS A 38 9.18 3.43 10.87
CA LYS A 38 9.13 4.50 9.86
C LYS A 38 8.03 4.27 8.83
N LEU A 39 7.25 3.22 9.00
CA LEU A 39 6.12 2.91 8.15
C LEU A 39 4.87 2.90 9.02
N ASN A 40 3.98 3.86 8.79
CA ASN A 40 2.76 4.01 9.57
C ASN A 40 1.55 3.72 8.69
N VAL A 41 0.52 3.12 9.26
CA VAL A 41 -0.69 2.82 8.52
C VAL A 41 -1.89 3.51 9.16
N ASP A 42 -2.77 4.08 8.33
CA ASP A 42 -4.03 4.65 8.75
C ASP A 42 -5.13 3.60 8.58
N ILE A 43 -5.84 3.36 9.67
CA ILE A 43 -6.89 2.33 9.75
C ILE A 43 -8.23 3.02 9.91
N ASP A 44 -9.21 2.63 9.09
CA ASP A 44 -10.52 3.25 9.10
C ASP A 44 -11.51 2.57 10.05
N GLN A 45 -12.76 3.04 10.04
CA GLN A 45 -13.82 2.54 10.91
C GLN A 45 -14.21 1.09 10.64
N PHE A 46 -13.79 0.54 9.50
CA PHE A 46 -14.04 -0.86 9.14
C PHE A 46 -12.82 -1.75 9.37
N ASP A 47 -11.84 -1.25 10.13
CA ASP A 47 -10.60 -1.98 10.45
C ASP A 47 -9.76 -2.30 9.22
N ARG A 48 -9.79 -1.42 8.21
CA ARG A 48 -9.03 -1.57 6.98
C ARG A 48 -7.89 -0.57 6.95
N ILE A 49 -6.73 -1.00 6.42
CA ILE A 49 -5.66 -0.06 6.12
C ILE A 49 -6.07 0.70 4.85
N VAL A 50 -6.23 2.01 4.95
CA VAL A 50 -6.63 2.86 3.83
C VAL A 50 -5.53 3.81 3.38
N GLY A 51 -4.50 4.01 4.20
CA GLY A 51 -3.35 4.85 3.85
C GLY A 51 -2.09 4.35 4.50
N ILE A 52 -0.96 4.65 3.88
CA ILE A 52 0.36 4.24 4.37
C ILE A 52 1.29 5.44 4.28
N GLU A 53 1.94 5.79 5.40
CA GLU A 53 2.95 6.84 5.45
C GLU A 53 4.34 6.21 5.44
N PHE A 54 5.20 6.74 4.58
CA PHE A 54 6.59 6.32 4.47
C PHE A 54 7.50 7.48 4.81
N PHE A 55 8.59 7.20 5.52
CA PHE A 55 9.58 8.19 5.88
C PHE A 55 10.97 7.77 5.41
N GLY A 56 11.82 8.73 5.08
CA GLY A 56 13.22 8.49 4.73
C GLY A 56 13.40 7.80 3.39
N ALA A 57 14.26 6.78 3.37
CA ALA A 57 14.64 6.10 2.13
C ALA A 57 13.45 5.45 1.40
N ASN A 58 12.51 4.88 2.14
CA ASN A 58 11.34 4.27 1.52
C ASN A 58 10.41 5.32 0.89
N ALA A 59 10.30 6.50 1.51
CA ALA A 59 9.55 7.61 0.92
C ALA A 59 10.16 8.02 -0.41
N SER A 60 11.49 8.09 -0.48
CA SER A 60 12.21 8.47 -1.70
C SER A 60 11.94 7.50 -2.85
N LYS A 61 11.72 6.23 -2.57
CA LYS A 61 11.37 5.24 -3.60
C LYS A 61 10.03 5.56 -4.27
N LEU A 62 9.11 6.17 -3.54
CA LEU A 62 7.78 6.48 -4.06
C LEU A 62 7.75 7.79 -4.85
N LYS A 63 8.81 8.58 -4.80
CA LYS A 63 8.89 9.87 -5.45
C LYS A 63 8.57 9.80 -6.95
N GLU A 64 9.08 8.79 -7.65
CA GLU A 64 8.89 8.65 -9.08
C GLU A 64 7.50 8.14 -9.47
N LEU A 65 6.68 7.77 -8.48
CA LEU A 65 5.36 7.19 -8.69
C LEU A 65 4.22 8.15 -8.37
N THR A 66 4.53 9.41 -8.08
CA THR A 66 3.54 10.37 -7.58
C THR A 66 2.50 10.79 -8.61
N ASN A 67 2.75 10.54 -9.89
CA ASN A 67 1.77 10.88 -10.93
C ASN A 67 0.83 9.75 -11.28
N LEU A 68 0.94 8.60 -10.59
CA LEU A 68 0.10 7.45 -10.89
C LEU A 68 -1.26 7.52 -10.20
N SER A 69 -2.31 7.21 -10.96
CA SER A 69 -3.66 7.05 -10.43
C SER A 69 -4.09 5.60 -10.43
N LYS A 70 -3.26 4.71 -10.97
CA LYS A 70 -3.51 3.27 -11.04
C LYS A 70 -2.22 2.56 -10.67
N ILE A 71 -2.28 1.68 -9.66
CA ILE A 71 -1.07 1.13 -9.06
C ILE A 71 -1.10 -0.39 -8.88
N TYR A 72 -2.26 -1.04 -9.10
CA TYR A 72 -2.38 -2.46 -8.76
C TYR A 72 -2.31 -3.37 -9.98
N LYS A 73 -1.78 -4.57 -9.73
CA LYS A 73 -1.90 -5.70 -10.63
C LYS A 73 -2.71 -6.76 -9.92
N LYS A 74 -3.66 -7.36 -10.65
CA LYS A 74 -4.52 -8.38 -10.09
C LYS A 74 -3.93 -9.75 -10.41
N LYS A 75 -3.83 -10.60 -9.39
CA LYS A 75 -3.36 -11.97 -9.54
C LYS A 75 -4.46 -12.92 -9.10
N THR A 76 -4.84 -13.85 -9.97
CA THR A 76 -5.82 -14.86 -9.64
C THR A 76 -5.10 -16.07 -9.06
N LEU A 77 -5.48 -16.47 -7.84
CA LEU A 77 -4.88 -17.60 -7.13
C LEU A 77 -5.60 -18.89 -7.45
N ASN A 78 -6.94 -18.82 -7.55
CA ASN A 78 -7.80 -19.95 -7.94
C ASN A 78 -9.14 -19.36 -8.41
N ASP A 79 -10.14 -20.22 -8.64
CA ASP A 79 -11.41 -19.78 -9.22
C ASP A 79 -12.15 -18.72 -8.43
N ASN A 80 -11.94 -18.68 -7.11
CA ASN A 80 -12.67 -17.77 -6.23
C ASN A 80 -11.80 -16.78 -5.47
N GLU A 81 -10.48 -16.83 -5.67
CA GLU A 81 -9.56 -16.01 -4.90
C GLU A 81 -8.64 -15.21 -5.80
N CYS A 82 -8.49 -13.94 -5.49
CA CYS A 82 -7.50 -13.10 -6.14
C CYS A 82 -6.88 -12.13 -5.12
N ILE A 83 -5.72 -11.60 -5.48
CA ILE A 83 -5.05 -10.57 -4.71
C ILE A 83 -4.75 -9.39 -5.61
N TYR A 84 -4.59 -8.21 -5.00
CA TYR A 84 -4.18 -7.00 -5.70
C TYR A 84 -2.82 -6.60 -5.19
N SER A 85 -1.86 -6.47 -6.08
CA SER A 85 -0.45 -6.27 -5.74
C SER A 85 0.07 -4.92 -6.19
N PHE A 86 0.81 -4.26 -5.30
CA PHE A 86 1.57 -3.05 -5.59
C PHE A 86 3.05 -3.35 -5.36
N ARG A 87 3.92 -2.90 -6.27
CA ARG A 87 5.37 -3.06 -6.13
C ARG A 87 6.08 -1.77 -6.51
N VAL A 88 7.08 -1.40 -5.71
CA VAL A 88 7.95 -0.25 -6.02
C VAL A 88 9.20 -0.70 -6.79
N SER A 89 9.52 -1.97 -6.74
CA SER A 89 10.69 -2.52 -7.45
C SER A 89 10.42 -3.96 -7.85
N GLN A 90 11.31 -4.48 -8.70
CA GLN A 90 11.26 -5.87 -9.16
C GLN A 90 12.07 -6.81 -8.25
N ASP A 91 12.64 -6.28 -7.18
CA ASP A 91 13.47 -7.08 -6.28
C ASP A 91 12.65 -8.15 -5.58
N ASN A 92 13.27 -9.31 -5.42
CA ASN A 92 12.65 -10.38 -4.67
C ASN A 92 12.62 -10.02 -3.19
N HIS A 93 11.52 -10.35 -2.52
CA HIS A 93 11.43 -10.11 -1.09
C HIS A 93 12.09 -11.24 -0.30
N LEU A 94 12.66 -10.90 0.86
CA LEU A 94 13.20 -11.85 1.82
C LEU A 94 12.29 -12.00 3.04
N GLN A 95 11.55 -10.93 3.39
CA GLN A 95 10.70 -10.91 4.56
C GLN A 95 9.32 -10.38 4.21
N LYS A 96 8.33 -10.82 4.95
CA LYS A 96 6.96 -10.30 4.82
C LYS A 96 6.33 -10.13 6.19
N VAL A 97 5.41 -9.18 6.29
CA VAL A 97 4.64 -8.89 7.50
C VAL A 97 3.17 -8.83 7.12
N VAL A 98 2.33 -9.58 7.81
CA VAL A 98 0.88 -9.52 7.59
C VAL A 98 0.27 -8.63 8.68
N PHE A 99 -0.50 -7.62 8.26
CA PHE A 99 -1.14 -6.70 9.18
C PHE A 99 -2.45 -6.20 8.56
N HIS A 100 -3.56 -6.42 9.27
CA HIS A 100 -4.90 -6.01 8.81
C HIS A 100 -5.22 -6.40 7.36
N HIS A 101 -4.96 -7.66 7.01
CA HIS A 101 -5.25 -8.24 5.69
C HIS A 101 -4.42 -7.65 4.55
N ILE A 102 -3.30 -7.02 4.88
CA ILE A 102 -2.30 -6.60 3.91
C ILE A 102 -0.99 -7.29 4.24
N VAL A 103 -0.32 -7.78 3.21
CA VAL A 103 1.02 -8.36 3.35
C VAL A 103 2.03 -7.34 2.84
N PHE A 104 2.94 -6.92 3.72
CA PHE A 104 4.02 -6.00 3.37
C PHE A 104 5.27 -6.80 3.08
N TYR A 105 5.98 -6.44 2.03
CA TYR A 105 7.18 -7.15 1.59
C TYR A 105 8.42 -6.29 1.70
N PHE A 106 9.50 -6.90 2.16
CA PHE A 106 10.81 -6.24 2.34
C PHE A 106 11.89 -7.08 1.71
N SER A 107 12.88 -6.44 1.08
CA SER A 107 13.97 -7.15 0.39
C SER A 107 15.15 -7.48 1.31
N ASP A 108 15.09 -7.06 2.58
CA ASP A 108 16.17 -7.27 3.54
C ASP A 108 15.65 -7.95 4.81
N ASN A 109 16.58 -8.42 5.64
CA ASN A 109 16.26 -9.15 6.86
C ASN A 109 15.85 -8.25 8.03
N GLN A 110 16.09 -6.95 7.94
CA GLN A 110 15.76 -5.97 9.00
C GLN A 110 14.44 -5.26 8.76
N TYR A 111 13.70 -5.61 7.71
CA TYR A 111 12.41 -4.99 7.36
C TYR A 111 12.54 -3.49 7.08
N GLU A 112 13.68 -3.07 6.52
CA GLU A 112 13.94 -1.66 6.23
C GLU A 112 13.71 -1.28 4.78
N ASP A 113 13.84 -2.23 3.86
CA ASP A 113 13.74 -1.98 2.42
C ASP A 113 12.41 -2.45 1.87
N PHE A 114 11.42 -1.57 1.93
CA PHE A 114 10.06 -1.87 1.44
C PHE A 114 10.04 -2.05 -0.07
N VAL A 115 9.43 -3.13 -0.54
CA VAL A 115 9.31 -3.40 -1.98
C VAL A 115 7.87 -3.46 -2.48
N GLY A 116 6.89 -3.59 -1.59
CA GLY A 116 5.50 -3.60 -2.02
C GLY A 116 4.57 -4.21 -1.02
N PHE A 117 3.30 -4.32 -1.42
CA PHE A 117 2.29 -4.98 -0.59
C PHE A 117 1.25 -5.67 -1.45
N ASP A 118 0.55 -6.62 -0.84
CA ASP A 118 -0.58 -7.31 -1.44
C ASP A 118 -1.82 -7.13 -0.57
N ILE A 119 -2.94 -6.83 -1.22
CA ILE A 119 -4.26 -6.86 -0.58
C ILE A 119 -4.76 -8.30 -0.72
N ILE A 120 -4.83 -9.02 0.40
CA ILE A 120 -5.15 -10.46 0.37
C ILE A 120 -6.62 -10.76 0.65
N LYS A 121 -7.41 -9.74 0.99
CA LYS A 121 -8.84 -9.88 1.17
C LYS A 121 -9.55 -8.72 0.45
N PRO A 122 -9.57 -8.75 -0.88
CA PRO A 122 -10.12 -7.63 -1.66
C PRO A 122 -11.58 -7.29 -1.38
N SER A 123 -12.37 -8.27 -0.91
CA SER A 123 -13.78 -8.04 -0.58
C SER A 123 -13.99 -6.98 0.49
N LEU A 124 -12.97 -6.72 1.32
CA LEU A 124 -13.05 -5.66 2.34
C LEU A 124 -13.07 -4.27 1.71
N TYR A 125 -12.45 -4.11 0.54
CA TYR A 125 -12.36 -2.81 -0.15
C TYR A 125 -13.39 -2.65 -1.25
N GLY A 126 -13.84 -3.74 -1.82
CA GLY A 126 -14.75 -3.73 -2.93
C GLY A 126 -14.02 -3.92 -4.26
N TYR A 127 -14.43 -4.93 -5.03
CA TYR A 127 -13.78 -5.26 -6.29
C TYR A 127 -13.90 -4.12 -7.31
N ASP A 128 -15.04 -3.41 -7.34
CA ASP A 128 -15.23 -2.31 -8.28
C ASP A 128 -14.21 -1.20 -8.06
N ILE A 129 -13.95 -0.86 -6.80
CA ILE A 129 -12.98 0.18 -6.45
C ILE A 129 -11.57 -0.28 -6.86
N LEU A 130 -11.19 -1.49 -6.46
CA LEU A 130 -9.84 -1.99 -6.74
C LEU A 130 -9.60 -2.19 -8.24
N ASP A 131 -10.60 -2.68 -8.97
CA ASP A 131 -10.47 -2.86 -10.42
C ASP A 131 -10.27 -1.52 -11.13
N SER A 132 -10.85 -0.43 -10.60
CA SER A 132 -10.65 0.89 -11.17
C SER A 132 -9.23 1.41 -11.00
N LEU A 133 -8.44 0.79 -10.12
CA LEU A 133 -7.06 1.18 -9.83
C LEU A 133 -6.03 0.25 -10.47
N LEU A 134 -6.46 -0.65 -11.35
CA LEU A 134 -5.55 -1.57 -12.03
C LEU A 134 -4.74 -0.86 -13.09
N VAL A 135 -3.45 -1.17 -13.12
CA VAL A 135 -2.54 -0.69 -14.15
C VAL A 135 -2.96 -1.32 -15.48
N MET A 136 -3.01 -0.52 -16.52
CA MET A 136 -3.30 -1.01 -17.87
C MET A 136 -2.02 -1.52 -18.52
N ASP A 137 -2.09 -2.73 -19.04
CA ASP A 137 -0.97 -3.31 -19.78
C ASP A 137 -0.99 -2.88 -21.24
#